data_83f558d3ba6e5201537096c5d70677b6
#
_entry.id   83f558d3ba6e5201537096c5d70677b6
#
_cell.length_a   1.000
_cell.length_b   1.000
_cell.length_c   1.000
_cell.angle_alpha   90.00
_cell.angle_beta   90.00
_cell.angle_gamma   90.00
#
_symmetry.space_group_name_H-M   'P 1'
#
loop_
_entity.id
_entity.type
_entity.pdbx_description
1 polymer ?
#
loop_
_entity_poly.entity_id
_entity_poly.type
_entity_poly.pdbx_seq_one_letter_code
_entity_poly.pdbx_strand_id
1 'polypeptide(L)'
;DVDYAVFGEPSGIKQVTIAYKGRLAINLKISVEDSSHASAPWLSKNAIQESTIFANELKEGLEKGQEGKTKGMLLTVTMTEIKGGTSHNVTPKECETTFDIRIPVDMNCKSTEQKIATLVKEIAQKRGVEAFYSILDETEPFEAAHNSPLVRAFTLGIMEVEHSRPMLIRKTGTGDMNVLGNQWNIPVVTYGPGDPHQAHTIDEKVSIEEYLRGIEILKKMLQHLKRLHDKKMQ
;
A
#
# COMPACT_ATOMS: atom_id res chain seq x y z
N ASP A 1 4.76 26.87 -10.97
CA ASP A 1 5.48 25.99 -10.04
C ASP A 1 4.65 25.84 -8.77
N VAL A 2 4.63 24.63 -8.21
CA VAL A 2 3.92 24.27 -6.96
C VAL A 2 4.96 23.79 -5.96
N ASP A 3 5.00 24.45 -4.78
CA ASP A 3 5.99 24.13 -3.74
C ASP A 3 5.48 23.11 -2.71
N TYR A 4 4.18 23.02 -2.54
CA TYR A 4 3.51 22.17 -1.54
C TYR A 4 2.15 21.68 -2.04
N ALA A 5 1.74 20.50 -1.61
CA ALA A 5 0.39 20.00 -1.87
C ALA A 5 -0.27 19.40 -0.62
N VAL A 6 -1.59 19.56 -0.52
CA VAL A 6 -2.41 18.98 0.54
C VAL A 6 -3.60 18.29 -0.09
N PHE A 7 -3.75 17.00 0.20
CA PHE A 7 -4.94 16.24 -0.19
C PHE A 7 -5.98 16.27 0.92
N GLY A 8 -7.22 16.62 0.57
CA GLY A 8 -8.34 16.75 1.49
C GLY A 8 -9.05 15.41 1.73
N GLU A 9 -8.41 14.47 2.41
CA GLU A 9 -9.02 13.18 2.77
C GLU A 9 -9.20 13.05 4.29
N PRO A 10 -10.14 12.22 4.76
CA PRO A 10 -10.34 11.97 6.18
C PRO A 10 -9.05 11.47 6.85
N SER A 11 -8.59 12.20 7.85
CA SER A 11 -7.46 11.82 8.71
C SER A 11 -7.73 12.08 10.19
N GLY A 12 -8.84 12.79 10.48
CA GLY A 12 -9.10 13.41 11.78
C GLY A 12 -8.28 14.69 11.97
N ILE A 13 -8.86 15.72 12.59
CA ILE A 13 -8.22 17.05 12.70
C ILE A 13 -6.97 17.11 13.57
N LYS A 14 -6.73 16.09 14.41
CA LYS A 14 -5.53 15.97 15.27
C LYS A 14 -4.41 15.13 14.66
N GLN A 15 -4.54 14.74 13.40
CA GLN A 15 -3.59 13.87 12.73
C GLN A 15 -3.19 14.46 11.38
N VAL A 16 -1.96 14.17 10.95
CA VAL A 16 -1.49 14.50 9.60
C VAL A 16 -0.95 13.22 8.98
N THR A 17 -1.52 12.82 7.85
CA THR A 17 -0.99 11.69 7.09
C THR A 17 0.23 12.17 6.31
N ILE A 18 1.37 11.61 6.65
CA ILE A 18 2.66 11.95 6.04
C ILE A 18 3.16 10.87 5.08
N ALA A 19 2.58 9.68 5.12
CA ALA A 19 3.02 8.59 4.28
C ALA A 19 1.89 7.63 3.90
N TYR A 20 2.04 7.04 2.73
CA TYR A 20 1.27 5.90 2.23
C TYR A 20 2.22 4.81 1.74
N LYS A 21 1.83 3.55 1.93
CA LYS A 21 2.52 2.43 1.30
C LYS A 21 2.44 2.54 -0.22
N GLY A 22 3.44 1.93 -0.89
CA GLY A 22 3.33 1.59 -2.29
C GLY A 22 2.45 0.37 -2.50
N ARG A 23 2.21 0.07 -3.76
CA ARG A 23 1.44 -1.09 -4.21
C ARG A 23 2.11 -1.72 -5.41
N LEU A 24 2.16 -3.05 -5.42
CA LEU A 24 2.49 -3.83 -6.59
C LEU A 24 1.42 -4.92 -6.72
N ALA A 25 0.62 -4.86 -7.77
CA ALA A 25 -0.36 -5.89 -8.08
C ALA A 25 0.22 -6.81 -9.16
N ILE A 26 0.22 -8.12 -8.91
CA ILE A 26 0.72 -9.10 -9.87
C ILE A 26 -0.32 -10.19 -10.15
N ASN A 27 -0.31 -10.70 -11.37
CA ASN A 27 -0.97 -11.96 -11.73
C ASN A 27 0.12 -13.03 -11.87
N LEU A 28 -0.05 -14.16 -11.18
CA LEU A 28 0.84 -15.31 -11.23
C LEU A 28 0.08 -16.49 -11.85
N LYS A 29 0.60 -17.01 -12.95
CA LYS A 29 0.12 -18.21 -13.62
C LYS A 29 1.02 -19.39 -13.29
N ILE A 30 0.43 -20.46 -12.79
CA ILE A 30 1.08 -21.76 -12.56
C ILE A 30 0.57 -22.74 -13.60
N SER A 31 1.50 -23.46 -14.26
CA SER A 31 1.19 -24.52 -15.20
C SER A 31 1.91 -25.81 -14.82
N VAL A 32 1.24 -26.94 -15.03
CA VAL A 32 1.76 -28.28 -14.83
C VAL A 32 1.71 -29.07 -16.14
N GLU A 33 2.60 -30.04 -16.28
CA GLU A 33 2.81 -30.77 -17.55
C GLU A 33 1.56 -31.49 -18.02
N ASP A 34 0.86 -32.19 -17.11
CA ASP A 34 -0.28 -33.05 -17.44
C ASP A 34 -1.48 -32.86 -16.53
N SER A 35 -2.64 -33.33 -17.00
CA SER A 35 -3.85 -33.51 -16.21
C SER A 35 -4.24 -34.97 -16.14
N SER A 36 -4.98 -35.35 -15.11
CA SER A 36 -5.49 -36.70 -14.91
C SER A 36 -6.94 -36.68 -14.47
N HIS A 37 -7.58 -37.85 -14.52
CA HIS A 37 -8.90 -37.99 -13.93
C HIS A 37 -8.81 -37.81 -12.40
N ALA A 38 -9.76 -37.12 -11.79
CA ALA A 38 -9.76 -36.78 -10.36
C ALA A 38 -9.80 -38.07 -9.46
N SER A 39 -10.19 -39.22 -9.97
CA SER A 39 -10.10 -40.50 -9.25
C SER A 39 -8.69 -41.09 -9.20
N ALA A 40 -7.74 -40.55 -9.98
CA ALA A 40 -6.34 -40.97 -10.03
C ALA A 40 -5.39 -39.76 -9.85
N PRO A 41 -5.49 -39.00 -8.75
CA PRO A 41 -4.79 -37.72 -8.57
C PRO A 41 -3.26 -37.84 -8.48
N TRP A 42 -2.74 -39.05 -8.29
CA TRP A 42 -1.30 -39.33 -8.23
C TRP A 42 -0.62 -39.38 -9.61
N LEU A 43 -1.39 -39.35 -10.71
CA LEU A 43 -0.83 -39.40 -12.07
C LEU A 43 -0.36 -38.03 -12.58
N SER A 44 -0.86 -36.94 -12.02
CA SER A 44 -0.45 -35.58 -12.40
C SER A 44 -0.51 -34.61 -11.21
N LYS A 45 0.23 -33.52 -11.31
CA LYS A 45 0.07 -32.40 -10.37
C LYS A 45 -1.25 -31.67 -10.62
N ASN A 46 -1.76 -31.01 -9.61
CA ASN A 46 -2.96 -30.18 -9.67
C ASN A 46 -2.57 -28.69 -9.58
N ALA A 47 -2.73 -27.95 -10.63
CA ALA A 47 -2.31 -26.56 -10.69
C ALA A 47 -2.98 -25.66 -9.62
N ILE A 48 -4.23 -25.93 -9.21
CA ILE A 48 -4.89 -25.18 -8.12
C ILE A 48 -4.19 -25.45 -6.79
N GLN A 49 -3.88 -26.74 -6.48
CA GLN A 49 -3.17 -27.10 -5.26
C GLN A 49 -1.75 -26.51 -5.24
N GLU A 50 -1.02 -26.63 -6.34
CA GLU A 50 0.30 -26.05 -6.48
C GLU A 50 0.27 -24.51 -6.33
N SER A 51 -0.73 -23.83 -6.92
CA SER A 51 -0.89 -22.39 -6.78
C SER A 51 -1.15 -21.95 -5.34
N THR A 52 -1.93 -22.71 -4.58
CA THR A 52 -2.20 -22.42 -3.17
C THR A 52 -0.93 -22.53 -2.33
N ILE A 53 -0.14 -23.60 -2.54
CA ILE A 53 1.14 -23.79 -1.83
C ILE A 53 2.14 -22.72 -2.24
N PHE A 54 2.23 -22.44 -3.55
CA PHE A 54 3.09 -21.39 -4.09
C PHE A 54 2.79 -20.02 -3.49
N ALA A 55 1.50 -19.68 -3.39
CA ALA A 55 1.04 -18.43 -2.81
C ALA A 55 1.52 -18.26 -1.35
N ASN A 56 1.44 -19.33 -0.54
CA ASN A 56 1.92 -19.31 0.83
C ASN A 56 3.45 -19.16 0.91
N GLU A 57 4.20 -19.93 0.11
CA GLU A 57 5.67 -19.84 0.08
C GLU A 57 6.14 -18.46 -0.41
N LEU A 58 5.48 -17.87 -1.41
CA LEU A 58 5.77 -16.52 -1.89
C LEU A 58 5.51 -15.47 -0.81
N LYS A 59 4.36 -15.56 -0.15
CA LYS A 59 4.00 -14.68 0.97
C LYS A 59 5.03 -14.78 2.09
N GLU A 60 5.33 -15.97 2.58
CA GLU A 60 6.30 -16.20 3.64
C GLU A 60 7.70 -15.66 3.24
N GLY A 61 8.13 -15.90 2.01
CA GLY A 61 9.41 -15.40 1.51
C GLY A 61 9.48 -13.88 1.44
N LEU A 62 8.39 -13.20 1.02
CA LEU A 62 8.33 -11.75 0.93
C LEU A 62 8.23 -11.09 2.32
N GLU A 63 7.43 -11.65 3.20
CA GLU A 63 7.15 -11.10 4.55
C GLU A 63 8.22 -11.47 5.60
N LYS A 64 9.21 -12.28 5.26
CA LYS A 64 10.27 -12.71 6.17
C LYS A 64 11.11 -11.54 6.71
N GLY A 65 11.43 -11.56 8.00
CA GLY A 65 12.34 -10.60 8.64
C GLY A 65 11.68 -9.29 9.02
N GLN A 66 10.38 -9.30 9.32
CA GLN A 66 9.61 -8.10 9.68
C GLN A 66 9.19 -8.06 11.15
N GLU A 67 9.80 -8.90 11.99
CA GLU A 67 9.50 -8.97 13.42
C GLU A 67 9.74 -7.62 14.09
N GLY A 68 8.80 -7.18 14.93
CA GLY A 68 8.87 -5.91 15.65
C GLY A 68 8.51 -4.66 14.86
N LYS A 69 8.25 -4.76 13.54
CA LYS A 69 7.78 -3.62 12.76
C LYS A 69 6.30 -3.32 13.04
N THR A 70 5.93 -2.04 12.97
CA THR A 70 4.52 -1.61 13.04
C THR A 70 3.76 -1.92 11.75
N LYS A 71 2.43 -2.02 11.79
CA LYS A 71 1.59 -2.32 10.61
C LYS A 71 1.88 -1.40 9.41
N GLY A 72 2.17 -0.12 9.64
CA GLY A 72 2.53 0.84 8.57
C GLY A 72 3.86 0.53 7.89
N MET A 73 4.75 -0.22 8.55
CA MET A 73 6.10 -0.55 8.07
C MET A 73 6.24 -2.01 7.59
N LEU A 74 5.15 -2.79 7.58
CA LEU A 74 5.16 -4.17 7.07
C LEU A 74 4.96 -4.17 5.55
N LEU A 75 5.77 -4.94 4.83
CA LEU A 75 5.37 -5.44 3.52
C LEU A 75 4.28 -6.49 3.76
N THR A 76 3.18 -6.41 3.03
CA THR A 76 2.07 -7.37 3.15
C THR A 76 1.69 -7.92 1.79
N VAL A 77 1.42 -9.23 1.74
CA VAL A 77 1.03 -9.95 0.53
C VAL A 77 -0.36 -10.54 0.75
N THR A 78 -1.29 -10.17 -0.10
CA THR A 78 -2.66 -10.67 -0.06
C THR A 78 -3.03 -11.29 -1.41
N MET A 79 -3.39 -12.57 -1.43
CA MET A 79 -4.00 -13.18 -2.60
C MET A 79 -5.47 -12.70 -2.68
N THR A 80 -5.83 -12.05 -3.78
CA THR A 80 -7.14 -11.42 -3.96
C THR A 80 -8.05 -12.19 -4.92
N GLU A 81 -7.46 -12.93 -5.86
CA GLU A 81 -8.21 -13.77 -6.79
C GLU A 81 -7.47 -15.09 -7.02
N ILE A 82 -8.24 -16.15 -7.32
CA ILE A 82 -7.76 -17.44 -7.81
C ILE A 82 -8.72 -17.98 -8.86
N LYS A 83 -8.20 -18.38 -10.03
CA LYS A 83 -8.98 -18.92 -11.14
C LYS A 83 -8.29 -20.15 -11.72
N GLY A 84 -8.98 -21.29 -11.77
CA GLY A 84 -8.44 -22.53 -12.34
C GLY A 84 -9.48 -23.62 -12.45
N GLY A 85 -9.17 -24.60 -13.33
CA GLY A 85 -10.03 -25.76 -13.55
C GLY A 85 -11.16 -25.49 -14.55
N THR A 86 -11.50 -26.52 -15.33
CA THR A 86 -12.54 -26.47 -16.36
C THR A 86 -13.58 -27.59 -16.19
N SER A 87 -13.30 -28.58 -15.33
CA SER A 87 -14.14 -29.73 -15.10
C SER A 87 -14.03 -30.24 -13.66
N HIS A 88 -15.12 -30.77 -13.11
CA HIS A 88 -15.18 -31.29 -11.76
C HIS A 88 -14.43 -32.63 -11.56
N ASN A 89 -14.10 -33.34 -12.65
CA ASN A 89 -13.50 -34.68 -12.59
C ASN A 89 -12.12 -34.77 -13.25
N VAL A 90 -11.48 -33.63 -13.54
CA VAL A 90 -10.13 -33.54 -14.14
C VAL A 90 -9.25 -32.61 -13.30
N THR A 91 -8.01 -33.03 -13.02
CA THR A 91 -7.02 -32.17 -12.37
C THR A 91 -6.67 -31.00 -13.28
N PRO A 92 -6.71 -29.74 -12.81
CA PRO A 92 -6.42 -28.59 -13.65
C PRO A 92 -4.93 -28.50 -14.03
N LYS A 93 -4.68 -28.17 -15.31
CA LYS A 93 -3.32 -27.91 -15.82
C LYS A 93 -2.81 -26.50 -15.52
N GLU A 94 -3.71 -25.55 -15.37
CA GLU A 94 -3.38 -24.13 -15.17
C GLU A 94 -4.20 -23.55 -14.03
N CYS A 95 -3.58 -22.61 -13.33
CA CYS A 95 -4.24 -21.78 -12.32
C CYS A 95 -3.60 -20.39 -12.32
N GLU A 96 -4.43 -19.36 -12.27
CA GLU A 96 -4.03 -17.97 -12.14
C GLU A 96 -4.40 -17.44 -10.76
N THR A 97 -3.50 -16.70 -10.15
CA THR A 97 -3.68 -16.05 -8.86
C THR A 97 -3.28 -14.59 -8.94
N THR A 98 -4.09 -13.71 -8.38
CA THR A 98 -3.77 -12.27 -8.29
C THR A 98 -3.38 -11.92 -6.85
N PHE A 99 -2.30 -11.13 -6.72
CA PHE A 99 -1.81 -10.65 -5.45
C PHE A 99 -1.80 -9.13 -5.40
N ASP A 100 -2.25 -8.57 -4.27
CA ASP A 100 -2.02 -7.19 -3.86
C ASP A 100 -0.87 -7.18 -2.84
N ILE A 101 0.24 -6.53 -3.21
CA ILE A 101 1.45 -6.43 -2.39
C ILE A 101 1.61 -4.98 -1.95
N ARG A 102 1.58 -4.72 -0.63
CA ARG A 102 1.75 -3.39 -0.08
C ARG A 102 3.18 -3.18 0.40
N ILE A 103 3.82 -2.16 -0.15
CA ILE A 103 5.26 -1.90 0.00
C ILE A 103 5.45 -0.75 0.99
N PRO A 104 6.17 -0.96 2.12
CA PRO A 104 6.44 0.10 3.08
C PRO A 104 7.45 1.13 2.55
N VAL A 105 7.50 2.30 3.18
CA VAL A 105 8.28 3.46 2.74
C VAL A 105 9.81 3.27 2.81
N ASP A 106 10.30 2.25 3.51
CA ASP A 106 11.71 1.86 3.56
C ASP A 106 12.11 0.90 2.42
N MET A 107 11.20 0.60 1.50
CA MET A 107 11.39 -0.24 0.32
C MET A 107 10.89 0.49 -0.93
N ASN A 108 11.08 -0.10 -2.12
CA ASN A 108 10.56 0.40 -3.39
C ASN A 108 10.04 -0.75 -4.27
N CYS A 109 9.26 -0.41 -5.30
CA CYS A 109 8.66 -1.38 -6.21
C CYS A 109 9.72 -2.23 -6.92
N LYS A 110 10.75 -1.61 -7.45
CA LYS A 110 11.82 -2.31 -8.19
C LYS A 110 12.54 -3.37 -7.36
N SER A 111 12.94 -3.05 -6.12
CA SER A 111 13.60 -4.03 -5.24
C SER A 111 12.65 -5.16 -4.81
N THR A 112 11.38 -4.84 -4.63
CA THR A 112 10.34 -5.82 -4.30
C THR A 112 10.09 -6.76 -5.48
N GLU A 113 10.00 -6.24 -6.70
CA GLU A 113 9.88 -7.03 -7.92
C GLU A 113 11.06 -7.99 -8.12
N GLN A 114 12.28 -7.52 -7.92
CA GLN A 114 13.48 -8.37 -7.98
C GLN A 114 13.41 -9.55 -7.00
N LYS A 115 12.92 -9.29 -5.77
CA LYS A 115 12.70 -10.34 -4.78
C LYS A 115 11.60 -11.31 -5.20
N ILE A 116 10.51 -10.82 -5.80
CA ILE A 116 9.44 -11.64 -6.37
C ILE A 116 10.00 -12.54 -7.47
N ALA A 117 10.74 -11.99 -8.43
CA ALA A 117 11.34 -12.75 -9.53
C ALA A 117 12.23 -13.89 -9.03
N THR A 118 13.05 -13.61 -8.01
CA THR A 118 13.92 -14.62 -7.38
C THR A 118 13.09 -15.72 -6.72
N LEU A 119 12.12 -15.36 -5.89
CA LEU A 119 11.27 -16.32 -5.18
C LEU A 119 10.43 -17.14 -6.15
N VAL A 120 9.84 -16.52 -7.18
CA VAL A 120 9.05 -17.25 -8.19
C VAL A 120 9.90 -18.31 -8.86
N LYS A 121 11.15 -18.00 -9.25
CA LYS A 121 12.05 -18.96 -9.85
C LYS A 121 12.43 -20.10 -8.90
N GLU A 122 12.77 -19.77 -7.65
CA GLU A 122 13.18 -20.77 -6.64
C GLU A 122 12.02 -21.71 -6.28
N ILE A 123 10.83 -21.17 -6.07
CA ILE A 123 9.64 -21.95 -5.72
C ILE A 123 9.22 -22.83 -6.91
N ALA A 124 9.21 -22.29 -8.14
CA ALA A 124 8.88 -23.05 -9.33
C ALA A 124 9.81 -24.25 -9.54
N GLN A 125 11.12 -24.04 -9.37
CA GLN A 125 12.13 -25.11 -9.45
C GLN A 125 11.93 -26.16 -8.34
N LYS A 126 11.75 -25.71 -7.09
CA LYS A 126 11.49 -26.58 -5.94
C LYS A 126 10.21 -27.43 -6.11
N ARG A 127 9.17 -26.82 -6.64
CA ARG A 127 7.87 -27.47 -6.86
C ARG A 127 7.81 -28.28 -8.16
N GLY A 128 8.73 -28.09 -9.10
CA GLY A 128 8.71 -28.71 -10.42
C GLY A 128 7.44 -28.34 -11.18
N VAL A 129 7.15 -27.04 -11.25
CA VAL A 129 6.04 -26.44 -12.01
C VAL A 129 6.58 -25.30 -12.87
N GLU A 130 5.86 -24.93 -13.91
CA GLU A 130 6.11 -23.69 -14.62
C GLU A 130 5.37 -22.54 -13.92
N ALA A 131 6.06 -21.44 -13.71
CA ALA A 131 5.49 -20.25 -13.08
C ALA A 131 5.87 -19.01 -13.87
N PHE A 132 4.89 -18.21 -14.20
CA PHE A 132 5.06 -16.94 -14.88
C PHE A 132 4.22 -15.86 -14.17
N TYR A 133 4.79 -14.66 -13.98
CA TYR A 133 4.01 -13.54 -13.43
C TYR A 133 4.07 -12.33 -14.35
N SER A 134 3.05 -11.48 -14.22
CA SER A 134 2.98 -10.16 -14.86
C SER A 134 2.55 -9.12 -13.84
N ILE A 135 3.05 -7.90 -13.99
CA ILE A 135 2.64 -6.75 -13.18
C ILE A 135 1.35 -6.20 -13.77
N LEU A 136 0.34 -6.04 -12.93
CA LEU A 136 -0.96 -5.45 -13.28
C LEU A 136 -1.00 -3.97 -12.96
N ASP A 137 -0.38 -3.56 -11.85
CA ASP A 137 -0.38 -2.18 -11.36
C ASP A 137 0.80 -1.94 -10.43
N GLU A 138 1.36 -0.72 -10.48
CA GLU A 138 2.51 -0.31 -9.70
C GLU A 138 2.35 1.12 -9.18
N THR A 139 2.60 1.31 -7.91
CA THR A 139 2.63 2.62 -7.25
C THR A 139 3.74 2.65 -6.22
N GLU A 140 4.72 3.52 -6.38
CA GLU A 140 5.81 3.68 -5.40
C GLU A 140 5.31 4.19 -4.05
N PRO A 141 5.89 3.74 -2.92
CA PRO A 141 5.59 4.32 -1.61
C PRO A 141 6.05 5.78 -1.55
N PHE A 142 5.41 6.57 -0.70
CA PHE A 142 5.79 7.96 -0.48
C PHE A 142 5.73 8.33 1.00
N GLU A 143 6.74 9.08 1.46
CA GLU A 143 6.75 9.69 2.79
C GLU A 143 7.28 11.14 2.72
N ALA A 144 6.48 12.08 3.21
CA ALA A 144 6.91 13.46 3.38
C ALA A 144 7.93 13.57 4.53
N ALA A 145 8.98 14.35 4.34
CA ALA A 145 9.95 14.59 5.38
C ALA A 145 9.30 15.24 6.62
N HIS A 146 9.50 14.64 7.79
CA HIS A 146 8.93 15.09 9.08
C HIS A 146 9.26 16.56 9.41
N ASN A 147 10.40 17.06 8.95
CA ASN A 147 10.88 18.42 9.16
C ASN A 147 10.57 19.37 7.99
N SER A 148 9.77 18.92 7.00
CA SER A 148 9.37 19.78 5.88
C SER A 148 8.60 21.01 6.39
N PRO A 149 8.67 22.15 5.70
CA PRO A 149 7.90 23.34 6.07
C PRO A 149 6.40 23.05 6.17
N LEU A 150 5.87 22.21 5.29
CA LEU A 150 4.45 21.83 5.29
C LEU A 150 4.03 21.05 6.54
N VAL A 151 4.78 20.00 6.91
CA VAL A 151 4.50 19.19 8.11
C VAL A 151 4.64 20.06 9.38
N ARG A 152 5.64 20.94 9.42
CA ARG A 152 5.82 21.89 10.53
C ARG A 152 4.68 22.89 10.62
N ALA A 153 4.21 23.42 9.49
CA ALA A 153 3.08 24.34 9.45
C ALA A 153 1.79 23.70 9.97
N PHE A 154 1.49 22.46 9.57
CA PHE A 154 0.37 21.69 10.13
C PHE A 154 0.54 21.45 11.62
N THR A 155 1.72 21.05 12.06
CA THR A 155 2.00 20.85 13.49
C THR A 155 1.69 22.11 14.31
N LEU A 156 2.16 23.28 13.86
CA LEU A 156 1.91 24.55 14.55
C LEU A 156 0.43 24.96 14.48
N GLY A 157 -0.23 24.80 13.33
CA GLY A 157 -1.64 25.14 13.17
C GLY A 157 -2.54 24.28 14.07
N ILE A 158 -2.28 22.96 14.14
CA ILE A 158 -3.02 22.04 15.00
C ILE A 158 -2.77 22.38 16.49
N MET A 159 -1.52 22.62 16.87
CA MET A 159 -1.20 22.99 18.26
C MET A 159 -1.88 24.29 18.70
N GLU A 160 -2.01 25.27 17.79
CA GLU A 160 -2.66 26.54 18.09
C GLU A 160 -4.17 26.39 18.32
N VAL A 161 -4.84 25.50 17.58
CA VAL A 161 -6.30 25.31 17.64
C VAL A 161 -6.70 24.21 18.63
N GLU A 162 -5.96 23.09 18.63
CA GLU A 162 -6.28 21.89 19.44
C GLU A 162 -5.54 21.82 20.77
N HIS A 163 -4.60 22.73 21.03
CA HIS A 163 -3.74 22.77 22.23
C HIS A 163 -3.00 21.43 22.50
N SER A 164 -2.79 20.64 21.46
CA SER A 164 -2.11 19.35 21.53
C SER A 164 -1.24 19.11 20.28
N ARG A 165 -0.17 18.33 20.41
CA ARG A 165 0.65 17.94 19.25
C ARG A 165 -0.12 16.97 18.35
N PRO A 166 -0.09 17.13 17.03
CA PRO A 166 -0.69 16.17 16.14
C PRO A 166 0.06 14.84 16.14
N MET A 167 -0.64 13.78 15.81
CA MET A 167 -0.02 12.51 15.44
C MET A 167 0.33 12.55 13.93
N LEU A 168 1.57 12.20 13.60
CA LEU A 168 2.00 11.98 12.23
C LEU A 168 1.77 10.51 11.89
N ILE A 169 0.87 10.24 10.95
CA ILE A 169 0.45 8.87 10.65
C ILE A 169 0.95 8.39 9.29
N ARG A 170 1.20 7.09 9.20
CA ARG A 170 1.48 6.34 7.97
C ARG A 170 0.30 5.43 7.69
N LYS A 171 -0.39 5.65 6.57
CA LYS A 171 -1.50 4.80 6.14
C LYS A 171 -0.98 3.55 5.41
N THR A 172 -1.75 2.48 5.49
CA THR A 172 -1.43 1.19 4.85
C THR A 172 -1.92 1.09 3.40
N GLY A 173 -2.76 2.03 2.97
CA GLY A 173 -3.22 2.15 1.59
C GLY A 173 -2.25 2.90 0.69
N THR A 174 -2.66 3.11 -0.57
CA THR A 174 -2.09 4.06 -1.53
C THR A 174 -3.07 5.21 -1.74
N GLY A 175 -2.58 6.37 -2.17
CA GLY A 175 -3.40 7.54 -2.52
C GLY A 175 -2.67 8.43 -3.52
N ASP A 176 -3.34 9.49 -3.97
CA ASP A 176 -2.77 10.45 -4.93
C ASP A 176 -1.48 11.11 -4.43
N MET A 177 -1.30 11.15 -3.10
CA MET A 177 -0.07 11.60 -2.46
C MET A 177 1.16 10.82 -2.94
N ASN A 178 1.04 9.50 -3.21
CA ASN A 178 2.13 8.69 -3.76
C ASN A 178 2.56 9.20 -5.13
N VAL A 179 1.59 9.42 -6.01
CA VAL A 179 1.86 9.83 -7.40
C VAL A 179 2.50 11.21 -7.44
N LEU A 180 1.83 12.19 -6.83
CA LEU A 180 2.26 13.59 -6.91
C LEU A 180 3.56 13.83 -6.16
N GLY A 181 3.72 13.22 -4.97
CA GLY A 181 4.92 13.38 -4.15
C GLY A 181 6.17 12.81 -4.82
N ASN A 182 6.06 11.63 -5.42
CA ASN A 182 7.18 10.99 -6.14
C ASN A 182 7.48 11.71 -7.46
N GLN A 183 6.45 12.14 -8.21
CA GLN A 183 6.64 12.75 -9.52
C GLN A 183 7.22 14.17 -9.44
N TRP A 184 6.77 14.97 -8.47
CA TRP A 184 7.17 16.38 -8.35
C TRP A 184 8.23 16.63 -7.29
N ASN A 185 8.53 15.63 -6.45
CA ASN A 185 9.52 15.71 -5.37
C ASN A 185 9.29 16.92 -4.45
N ILE A 186 8.03 17.20 -4.14
CA ILE A 186 7.61 18.28 -3.23
C ILE A 186 7.04 17.70 -1.93
N PRO A 187 7.03 18.48 -0.84
CA PRO A 187 6.32 18.08 0.37
C PRO A 187 4.81 17.98 0.11
N VAL A 188 4.26 16.78 0.36
CA VAL A 188 2.83 16.48 0.22
C VAL A 188 2.35 15.86 1.51
N VAL A 189 1.16 16.24 1.98
CA VAL A 189 0.49 15.60 3.11
C VAL A 189 -0.99 15.39 2.80
N THR A 190 -1.62 14.48 3.53
CA THR A 190 -3.08 14.34 3.52
C THR A 190 -3.61 14.81 4.87
N TYR A 191 -4.63 15.66 4.83
CA TYR A 191 -5.27 16.22 6.01
C TYR A 191 -6.73 16.55 5.73
N GLY A 192 -7.61 16.16 6.64
CA GLY A 192 -9.02 16.54 6.58
C GLY A 192 -9.80 16.02 7.78
N PRO A 193 -10.96 16.63 8.08
CA PRO A 193 -11.87 16.16 9.11
C PRO A 193 -12.48 14.79 8.73
N GLY A 194 -13.01 14.08 9.71
CA GLY A 194 -13.65 12.79 9.54
C GLY A 194 -12.74 11.61 9.91
N ASP A 195 -13.40 10.52 10.30
CA ASP A 195 -12.71 9.28 10.69
C ASP A 195 -12.35 8.44 9.46
N PRO A 196 -11.05 8.21 9.20
CA PRO A 196 -10.63 7.41 8.05
C PRO A 196 -11.09 5.94 8.11
N HIS A 197 -11.50 5.42 9.28
CA HIS A 197 -12.04 4.06 9.41
C HIS A 197 -13.49 3.94 8.94
N GLN A 198 -14.18 5.07 8.79
CA GLN A 198 -15.54 5.10 8.26
C GLN A 198 -15.59 5.32 6.74
N ALA A 199 -14.46 5.61 6.10
CA ALA A 199 -14.39 5.80 4.66
C ALA A 199 -14.94 4.58 3.90
N HIS A 200 -15.80 4.82 2.91
CA HIS A 200 -16.47 3.80 2.09
C HIS A 200 -17.47 2.90 2.85
N THR A 201 -17.91 3.30 4.04
CA THR A 201 -18.97 2.59 4.78
C THR A 201 -20.30 3.34 4.70
N ILE A 202 -21.41 2.65 5.01
CA ILE A 202 -22.75 3.29 5.06
C ILE A 202 -22.89 4.27 6.23
N ASP A 203 -22.01 4.19 7.22
CA ASP A 203 -21.97 5.05 8.40
C ASP A 203 -21.00 6.22 8.26
N GLU A 204 -20.46 6.43 7.06
CA GLU A 204 -19.51 7.52 6.79
C GLU A 204 -20.15 8.87 7.07
N LYS A 205 -19.54 9.63 7.95
CA LYS A 205 -20.02 10.94 8.40
C LYS A 205 -18.86 11.81 8.87
N VAL A 206 -19.11 13.13 8.88
CA VAL A 206 -18.20 14.11 9.50
C VAL A 206 -18.99 14.96 10.49
N SER A 207 -18.40 15.26 11.64
CA SER A 207 -18.95 16.22 12.61
C SER A 207 -18.84 17.64 12.05
N ILE A 208 -19.94 18.42 12.15
CA ILE A 208 -19.92 19.84 11.74
C ILE A 208 -18.88 20.62 12.58
N GLU A 209 -18.77 20.34 13.88
CA GLU A 209 -17.77 20.95 14.73
C GLU A 209 -16.36 20.63 14.27
N GLU A 210 -16.06 19.36 14.00
CA GLU A 210 -14.77 18.93 13.48
C GLU A 210 -14.44 19.59 12.15
N TYR A 211 -15.42 19.67 11.24
CA TYR A 211 -15.27 20.36 9.96
C TYR A 211 -14.90 21.83 10.13
N LEU A 212 -15.60 22.56 10.97
CA LEU A 212 -15.32 23.99 11.23
C LEU A 212 -13.94 24.18 11.88
N ARG A 213 -13.57 23.33 12.83
CA ARG A 213 -12.22 23.35 13.45
C ARG A 213 -11.13 23.02 12.43
N GLY A 214 -11.40 22.09 11.52
CA GLY A 214 -10.50 21.78 10.40
C GLY A 214 -10.22 23.00 9.51
N ILE A 215 -11.24 23.84 9.25
CA ILE A 215 -11.06 25.09 8.52
C ILE A 215 -10.14 26.06 9.28
N GLU A 216 -10.33 26.20 10.58
CA GLU A 216 -9.46 27.07 11.40
C GLU A 216 -8.01 26.56 11.41
N ILE A 217 -7.81 25.27 11.52
CA ILE A 217 -6.47 24.64 11.45
C ILE A 217 -5.81 24.93 10.08
N LEU A 218 -6.55 24.78 8.97
CA LEU A 218 -6.03 25.08 7.63
C LEU A 218 -5.63 26.55 7.49
N LYS A 219 -6.44 27.48 8.01
CA LYS A 219 -6.09 28.91 8.02
C LYS A 219 -4.80 29.18 8.78
N LYS A 220 -4.65 28.60 9.99
CA LYS A 220 -3.42 28.74 10.80
C LYS A 220 -2.22 28.10 10.12
N MET A 221 -2.40 26.90 9.56
CA MET A 221 -1.37 26.21 8.79
C MET A 221 -0.85 27.09 7.65
N LEU A 222 -1.73 27.71 6.85
CA LEU A 222 -1.33 28.59 5.75
C LEU A 222 -0.53 29.81 6.23
N GLN A 223 -0.91 30.41 7.38
CA GLN A 223 -0.16 31.51 7.98
C GLN A 223 1.25 31.07 8.41
N HIS A 224 1.36 29.90 9.04
CA HIS A 224 2.66 29.36 9.43
C HIS A 224 3.49 28.94 8.22
N LEU A 225 2.87 28.32 7.21
CA LEU A 225 3.56 27.88 6.00
C LEU A 225 4.20 29.07 5.27
N LYS A 226 3.47 30.17 5.10
CA LYS A 226 4.01 31.41 4.53
C LYS A 226 5.27 31.88 5.27
N ARG A 227 5.19 31.97 6.61
CA ARG A 227 6.35 32.41 7.44
C ARG A 227 7.55 31.47 7.32
N LEU A 228 7.31 30.16 7.22
CA LEU A 228 8.38 29.16 7.09
C LEU A 228 8.99 29.16 5.68
N HIS A 229 8.17 29.39 4.65
CA HIS A 229 8.63 29.51 3.27
C HIS A 229 9.51 30.73 3.10
N ASP A 230 9.06 31.92 3.54
CA ASP A 230 9.81 33.16 3.44
C ASP A 230 11.19 33.08 4.13
N LYS A 231 11.29 32.37 5.28
CA LYS A 231 12.56 32.13 5.97
C LYS A 231 13.51 31.17 5.25
N LYS A 232 13.00 30.31 4.38
CA LYS A 232 13.83 29.38 3.61
C LYS A 232 14.46 30.03 2.38
N MET A 233 13.83 31.13 1.90
CA MET A 233 14.28 31.89 0.72
C MET A 233 15.30 32.98 1.06
N GLN A 234 15.51 33.29 2.34
CA GLN A 234 16.55 34.16 2.87
C GLN A 234 17.81 33.36 3.23
#